data_c81b56c4504ab3039f4ae888bf6b1b84
#
_entry.id   c81b56c4504ab3039f4ae888bf6b1b84
#
_cell.length_a   1.000
_cell.length_b   1.000
_cell.length_c   1.000
_cell.angle_alpha   90.00
_cell.angle_beta   90.00
_cell.angle_gamma   90.00
#
_symmetry.space_group_name_H-M   'P 1'
#
loop_
_entity.id
_entity.type
_entity.pdbx_description
1 polymer ?
#
loop_
_entity_poly.entity_id
_entity_poly.type
_entity_poly.pdbx_seq_one_letter_code
_entity_poly.pdbx_strand_id
1 'polypeptide(L)'
;MLGRGIDQILASPGDPHLSERFVKSATTYVELAERVSGPIPRKVDEAYVWGDALSELDREAPDARIINLETSITTSLSLAPKGINYKMNPANIGCMAAARID
;
A
#
# COMPACT_ATOMS: atom_id res chain seq x y z
N MET A 1 -5.28 -3.87 -0.52
CA MET A 1 -5.02 -2.54 -1.14
C MET A 1 -3.67 -2.04 -0.67
N LEU A 2 -2.71 -1.81 -1.58
CA LEU A 2 -1.32 -1.42 -1.27
C LEU A 2 -1.02 0.06 -1.58
N GLY A 3 -2.00 0.83 -2.02
CA GLY A 3 -1.86 2.26 -2.32
C GLY A 3 -2.13 3.18 -1.13
N ARG A 4 -2.23 4.48 -1.40
CA ARG A 4 -2.57 5.52 -0.43
C ARG A 4 -1.62 5.54 0.76
N GLY A 5 -2.12 5.42 1.99
CA GLY A 5 -1.30 5.45 3.21
C GLY A 5 -0.24 4.35 3.26
N ILE A 6 -0.53 3.16 2.76
CA ILE A 6 0.46 2.07 2.70
C ILE A 6 1.64 2.46 1.79
N ASP A 7 1.35 3.01 0.60
CA ASP A 7 2.41 3.47 -0.31
C ASP A 7 3.30 4.55 0.34
N GLN A 8 2.75 5.36 1.25
CA GLN A 8 3.49 6.45 1.90
C GLN A 8 4.50 5.98 2.97
N ILE A 9 4.40 4.77 3.45
CA ILE A 9 5.36 4.22 4.42
C ILE A 9 6.43 3.36 3.78
N LEU A 10 6.24 2.92 2.53
CA LEU A 10 7.17 2.09 1.78
C LEU A 10 8.42 2.87 1.34
N ALA A 11 9.41 2.16 0.81
CA ALA A 11 10.72 2.70 0.44
C ALA A 11 10.65 3.83 -0.61
N SER A 12 9.69 3.77 -1.52
CA SER A 12 9.54 4.70 -2.65
C SER A 12 8.11 5.27 -2.72
N PRO A 13 7.71 6.15 -1.80
CA PRO A 13 6.36 6.69 -1.80
C PRO A 13 6.06 7.47 -3.08
N GLY A 14 4.85 7.31 -3.59
CA GLY A 14 4.35 8.12 -4.70
C GLY A 14 3.86 9.49 -4.24
N ASP A 15 3.38 10.30 -5.19
CA ASP A 15 2.74 11.58 -4.87
C ASP A 15 1.55 11.35 -3.91
N PRO A 16 1.58 11.97 -2.73
CA PRO A 16 0.54 11.79 -1.73
C PRO A 16 -0.77 12.53 -2.07
N HIS A 17 -0.80 13.40 -3.09
CA HIS A 17 -1.98 14.20 -3.40
C HIS A 17 -3.22 13.36 -3.70
N LEU A 18 -4.34 13.74 -3.08
CA LEU A 18 -5.66 13.14 -3.27
C LEU A 18 -6.67 14.20 -3.72
N SER A 19 -7.45 13.88 -4.73
CA SER A 19 -8.53 14.75 -5.25
C SER A 19 -9.82 14.72 -4.43
N GLU A 20 -9.85 13.97 -3.34
CA GLU A 20 -11.02 13.77 -2.51
C GLU A 20 -11.44 15.03 -1.76
N ARG A 21 -12.74 15.12 -1.42
CA ARG A 21 -13.28 16.30 -0.72
C ARG A 21 -12.77 16.40 0.72
N PHE A 22 -12.59 15.27 1.41
CA PHE A 22 -12.35 15.22 2.85
C PHE A 22 -10.88 15.05 3.22
N VAL A 23 -10.12 14.35 2.38
CA VAL A 23 -8.69 14.07 2.62
C VAL A 23 -7.90 14.48 1.39
N LYS A 24 -6.95 15.38 1.55
CA LYS A 24 -6.14 15.94 0.46
C LYS A 24 -4.78 15.28 0.31
N SER A 25 -4.36 14.51 1.30
CA SER A 25 -3.07 13.81 1.28
C SER A 25 -3.20 12.38 1.80
N ALA A 26 -2.55 11.45 1.11
CA ALA A 26 -2.45 10.06 1.54
C ALA A 26 -1.68 9.91 2.88
N THR A 27 -0.80 10.86 3.23
CA THR A 27 -0.08 10.87 4.51
C THR A 27 -1.04 11.02 5.70
N THR A 28 -2.18 11.68 5.51
CA THR A 28 -3.19 11.83 6.57
C THR A 28 -3.68 10.48 7.10
N TYR A 29 -3.76 9.45 6.25
CA TYR A 29 -4.14 8.11 6.71
C TYR A 29 -3.10 7.50 7.64
N VAL A 30 -1.83 7.76 7.38
CA VAL A 30 -0.73 7.31 8.25
C VAL A 30 -0.79 8.02 9.59
N GLU A 31 -0.97 9.35 9.57
CA GLU A 31 -1.12 10.16 10.78
C GLU A 31 -2.32 9.71 11.65
N LEU A 32 -3.44 9.38 11.03
CA LEU A 32 -4.62 8.85 11.73
C LEU A 32 -4.33 7.50 12.38
N ALA A 33 -3.63 6.60 11.67
CA ALA A 33 -3.23 5.31 12.22
C ALA A 33 -2.25 5.47 13.39
N GLU A 34 -1.29 6.40 13.29
CA GLU A 34 -0.31 6.69 14.32
C GLU A 34 -0.94 7.23 15.61
N ARG A 35 -2.02 8.00 15.51
CA ARG A 35 -2.76 8.48 16.69
C ARG A 35 -3.37 7.35 17.53
N VAL A 36 -3.69 6.23 16.89
CA VAL A 36 -4.32 5.07 17.54
C VAL A 36 -3.29 4.03 17.97
N SER A 37 -2.32 3.75 17.10
CA SER A 37 -1.42 2.60 17.25
C SER A 37 0.03 2.99 17.58
N GLY A 38 0.31 4.29 17.71
CA GLY A 38 1.67 4.79 17.90
C GLY A 38 2.45 4.93 16.59
N PRO A 39 3.71 5.39 16.67
CA PRO A 39 4.51 5.71 15.49
C PRO A 39 4.67 4.53 14.52
N ILE A 40 4.48 4.80 13.23
CA ILE A 40 4.70 3.84 12.15
C ILE A 40 6.03 4.19 11.48
N PRO A 41 6.97 3.25 11.35
CA PRO A 41 8.24 3.51 10.68
C PRO A 41 8.03 3.88 9.22
N ARG A 42 8.92 4.73 8.70
CA ARG A 42 8.93 5.14 7.29
C ARG A 42 10.06 4.45 6.54
N LYS A 43 9.86 4.30 5.23
CA LYS A 43 10.75 3.54 4.35
C LYS A 43 10.93 2.11 4.82
N VAL A 44 9.79 1.52 5.21
CA VAL A 44 9.76 0.10 5.58
C VAL A 44 10.06 -0.78 4.38
N ASP A 45 10.50 -2.00 4.64
CA ASP A 45 10.72 -2.99 3.59
C ASP A 45 9.41 -3.54 3.01
N GLU A 46 9.55 -4.29 1.95
CA GLU A 46 8.44 -4.83 1.17
C GLU A 46 7.62 -5.89 1.91
N ALA A 47 8.20 -6.56 2.91
CA ALA A 47 7.53 -7.57 3.73
C ALA A 47 6.67 -6.95 4.84
N TYR A 48 7.02 -5.74 5.29
CA TYR A 48 6.40 -5.07 6.44
C TYR A 48 4.86 -5.02 6.37
N VAL A 49 4.31 -4.73 5.17
CA VAL A 49 2.86 -4.54 4.98
C VAL A 49 2.05 -5.81 5.17
N TRP A 50 2.70 -6.95 5.16
CA TRP A 50 2.07 -8.26 5.33
C TRP A 50 2.05 -8.73 6.79
N GLY A 51 2.98 -8.20 7.63
CA GLY A 51 3.10 -8.62 9.03
C GLY A 51 3.23 -10.14 9.14
N ASP A 52 2.50 -10.72 10.07
CA ASP A 52 2.53 -12.17 10.34
C ASP A 52 1.89 -13.02 9.22
N ALA A 53 1.20 -12.39 8.27
CA ALA A 53 0.56 -13.12 7.16
C ALA A 53 1.57 -13.92 6.32
N LEU A 54 2.83 -13.45 6.20
CA LEU A 54 3.86 -14.17 5.46
C LEU A 54 4.19 -15.51 6.10
N SER A 55 4.36 -15.55 7.43
CA SER A 55 4.63 -16.80 8.14
C SER A 55 3.44 -17.76 8.09
N GLU A 56 2.21 -17.23 8.15
CA GLU A 56 1.01 -18.03 7.99
C GLU A 56 0.91 -18.64 6.58
N LEU A 57 1.14 -17.84 5.55
CA LEU A 57 1.15 -18.30 4.15
C LEU A 57 2.24 -19.36 3.91
N ASP A 58 3.40 -19.21 4.55
CA ASP A 58 4.48 -20.19 4.44
C ASP A 58 4.16 -21.50 5.17
N ARG A 59 3.48 -21.42 6.32
CA ARG A 59 3.05 -22.59 7.07
C ARG A 59 1.97 -23.39 6.34
N GLU A 60 0.97 -22.71 5.82
CA GLU A 60 -0.14 -23.34 5.07
C GLU A 60 0.29 -23.85 3.69
N ALA A 61 1.40 -23.32 3.15
CA ALA A 61 1.99 -23.74 1.87
C ALA A 61 0.96 -23.92 0.74
N PRO A 62 0.14 -22.88 0.45
CA PRO A 62 -0.91 -23.01 -0.58
C PRO A 62 -0.32 -23.23 -1.97
N ASP A 63 -1.06 -23.93 -2.83
CA ASP A 63 -0.66 -24.19 -4.22
C ASP A 63 -0.60 -22.92 -5.07
N ALA A 64 -1.36 -21.87 -4.71
CA ALA A 64 -1.34 -20.55 -5.35
C ALA A 64 -1.68 -19.46 -4.36
N ARG A 65 -1.11 -18.25 -4.55
CA ARG A 65 -1.37 -17.04 -3.75
C ARG A 65 -1.97 -15.97 -4.63
N ILE A 66 -3.28 -15.82 -4.57
CA ILE A 66 -4.03 -14.88 -5.40
C ILE A 66 -4.60 -13.77 -4.53
N ILE A 67 -4.46 -12.51 -4.98
CA ILE A 67 -5.04 -11.35 -4.31
C ILE A 67 -5.93 -10.54 -5.25
N ASN A 68 -6.87 -9.80 -4.67
CA ASN A 68 -7.54 -8.70 -5.35
C ASN A 68 -6.78 -7.41 -5.10
N LEU A 69 -6.10 -6.90 -6.14
CA LEU A 69 -5.29 -5.69 -6.05
C LEU A 69 -6.08 -4.44 -6.45
N GLU A 70 -7.00 -3.97 -5.76
CA GLU A 70 -7.78 -2.74 -6.06
C GLU A 70 -6.93 -1.46 -6.06
N THR A 71 -5.81 -1.44 -6.76
CA THR A 71 -4.85 -0.33 -6.78
C THR A 71 -4.18 -0.27 -8.15
N SER A 72 -4.20 0.89 -8.80
CA SER A 72 -3.42 1.13 -10.01
C SER A 72 -1.93 1.26 -9.65
N ILE A 73 -1.09 0.55 -10.38
CA ILE A 73 0.38 0.64 -10.23
C ILE A 73 0.86 1.66 -11.26
N THR A 74 1.09 2.90 -10.83
CA THR A 74 1.38 3.99 -11.76
C THR A 74 1.97 5.21 -11.06
N THR A 75 2.81 5.95 -11.77
CA THR A 75 3.27 7.29 -11.39
C THR A 75 2.39 8.41 -11.99
N SER A 76 1.38 8.06 -12.79
CA SER A 76 0.50 9.04 -13.42
C SER A 76 -0.19 9.93 -12.38
N LEU A 77 -0.22 11.23 -12.66
CA LEU A 77 -0.98 12.22 -11.89
C LEU A 77 -2.42 12.37 -12.41
N SER A 78 -2.76 11.73 -13.53
CA SER A 78 -4.11 11.73 -14.06
C SER A 78 -5.04 10.92 -13.16
N LEU A 79 -6.18 11.52 -12.84
CA LEU A 79 -7.19 10.91 -11.99
C LEU A 79 -8.49 10.72 -12.80
N ALA A 80 -9.09 9.56 -12.67
CA ALA A 80 -10.42 9.33 -13.25
C ALA A 80 -11.47 10.19 -12.54
N PRO A 81 -12.52 10.67 -13.23
CA PRO A 81 -13.61 11.46 -12.66
C PRO A 81 -14.53 10.60 -11.78
N LYS A 82 -14.00 10.08 -10.70
CA LYS A 82 -14.70 9.25 -9.71
C LYS A 82 -14.30 9.67 -8.30
N GLY A 83 -15.09 9.27 -7.30
CA GLY A 83 -14.93 9.72 -5.92
C GLY A 83 -13.59 9.33 -5.30
N ILE A 84 -13.07 8.16 -5.60
CA ILE A 84 -11.82 7.64 -5.02
C ILE A 84 -10.96 7.03 -6.13
N ASN A 85 -9.68 7.38 -6.13
CA ASN A 85 -8.65 6.79 -6.97
C ASN A 85 -7.57 6.15 -6.09
N TYR A 86 -7.27 4.88 -6.35
CA TYR A 86 -6.21 4.16 -5.65
C TYR A 86 -5.01 4.00 -6.57
N LYS A 87 -3.85 4.45 -6.11
CA LYS A 87 -2.59 4.26 -6.81
C LYS A 87 -1.46 3.95 -5.83
N MET A 88 -0.46 3.22 -6.30
CA MET A 88 0.82 3.00 -5.64
C MET A 88 1.96 3.23 -6.61
N ASN A 89 3.12 3.61 -6.09
CA ASN A 89 4.32 3.76 -6.92
C ASN A 89 4.76 2.38 -7.47
N PRO A 90 5.04 2.25 -8.78
CA PRO A 90 5.57 1.03 -9.37
C PRO A 90 6.85 0.51 -8.70
N ALA A 91 7.69 1.39 -8.16
CA ALA A 91 8.89 1.01 -7.43
C ALA A 91 8.62 0.18 -6.15
N ASN A 92 7.38 0.19 -5.65
CA ASN A 92 6.97 -0.59 -4.47
C ASN A 92 6.33 -1.95 -4.84
N ILE A 93 6.41 -2.38 -6.12
CA ILE A 93 5.84 -3.67 -6.58
C ILE A 93 6.42 -4.87 -5.85
N GLY A 94 7.62 -4.75 -5.31
CA GLY A 94 8.29 -5.78 -4.52
C GLY A 94 7.46 -6.30 -3.35
N CYS A 95 6.48 -5.53 -2.84
CA CYS A 95 5.55 -6.02 -1.83
C CYS A 95 4.79 -7.29 -2.27
N MET A 96 4.47 -7.41 -3.55
CA MET A 96 3.81 -8.61 -4.09
C MET A 96 4.79 -9.77 -4.20
N ALA A 97 6.01 -9.49 -4.66
CA ALA A 97 7.07 -10.50 -4.72
C ALA A 97 7.42 -11.03 -3.32
N ALA A 98 7.47 -10.15 -2.29
CA ALA A 98 7.71 -10.55 -0.91
C ALA A 98 6.67 -11.57 -0.41
N ALA A 99 5.41 -11.45 -0.83
CA ALA A 99 4.36 -12.40 -0.50
C ALA A 99 4.26 -13.58 -1.49
N ARG A 100 5.10 -13.62 -2.51
CA ARG A 100 5.05 -14.64 -3.57
C ARG A 100 3.64 -14.76 -4.17
N ILE A 101 3.06 -13.61 -4.54
CA ILE A 101 1.76 -13.54 -5.23
C ILE A 101 1.96 -14.03 -6.68
N ASP A 102 1.10 -14.94 -7.12
CA ASP A 102 1.12 -15.55 -8.47
C ASP A 102 0.40 -14.70 -9.53
#